data_ad163397469789b268a33f241e74f37b
#
_entry.id   ad163397469789b268a33f241e74f37b
#
_cell.length_a   1.000
_cell.length_b   1.000
_cell.length_c   1.000
_cell.angle_alpha   90.00
_cell.angle_beta   90.00
_cell.angle_gamma   90.00
#
_symmetry.space_group_name_H-M   'P 1'
#
loop_
_entity.id
_entity.type
_entity.pdbx_description
1 polymer ?
#
loop_
_entity_poly.entity_id
_entity_poly.type
_entity_poly.pdbx_seq_one_letter_code
_entity_poly.pdbx_strand_id
1 'polypeptide(L)'
;MMTISAKIRKTIYGALKRMNTCKSKKTVQYLGCSLTEFAEYYKQKVIVWNILHPNNPITNENVVRDHIKPLHAFRPDEYHIANHYTNIQPIPHAVNAKKSSKWGPVDQFIWQTLIFGNSAWRVPYLPQSM
;
A
#
# COMPACT_ATOMS: atom_id res chain seq x y z
N MET A 1 -14.49 10.28 -12.79
CA MET A 1 -13.30 9.48 -12.45
C MET A 1 -12.97 9.65 -10.99
N MET A 2 -12.70 8.54 -10.29
CA MET A 2 -12.41 8.57 -8.88
C MET A 2 -11.02 9.14 -8.61
N THR A 3 -10.89 10.05 -7.65
CA THR A 3 -9.59 10.62 -7.27
C THR A 3 -8.72 9.57 -6.56
N ILE A 4 -7.41 9.81 -6.48
CA ILE A 4 -6.52 8.90 -5.73
C ILE A 4 -6.91 8.85 -4.25
N SER A 5 -7.36 9.97 -3.68
CA SER A 5 -7.84 10.00 -2.29
C SER A 5 -9.04 9.07 -2.08
N ALA A 6 -10.00 9.10 -2.98
CA ALA A 6 -11.16 8.20 -2.90
C ALA A 6 -10.76 6.75 -3.12
N LYS A 7 -9.85 6.49 -4.06
CA LYS A 7 -9.35 5.15 -4.33
C LYS A 7 -8.64 4.55 -3.13
N ILE A 8 -7.76 5.32 -2.47
CA ILE A 8 -7.02 4.80 -1.32
C ILE A 8 -7.90 4.59 -0.09
N ARG A 9 -8.90 5.44 0.13
CA ARG A 9 -9.88 5.23 1.20
C ARG A 9 -10.60 3.90 1.01
N LYS A 10 -11.02 3.61 -0.22
CA LYS A 10 -11.69 2.36 -0.57
C LYS A 10 -10.78 1.16 -0.40
N THR A 11 -9.52 1.28 -0.80
CA THR A 11 -8.50 0.23 -0.65
C THR A 11 -8.31 -0.13 0.83
N ILE A 12 -8.14 0.88 1.69
CA ILE A 12 -7.95 0.66 3.13
C ILE A 12 -9.20 0.08 3.78
N TYR A 13 -10.37 0.60 3.44
CA TYR A 13 -11.63 0.04 3.95
C TYR A 13 -11.75 -1.45 3.64
N GLY A 14 -11.51 -1.83 2.39
CA GLY A 14 -11.55 -3.23 1.97
C GLY A 14 -10.49 -4.10 2.64
N ALA A 15 -9.28 -3.57 2.83
CA ALA A 15 -8.20 -4.29 3.49
C ALA A 15 -8.53 -4.57 4.96
N LEU A 16 -9.05 -3.57 5.68
CA LEU A 16 -9.45 -3.74 7.08
C LEU A 16 -10.55 -4.78 7.22
N LYS A 17 -11.52 -4.76 6.32
CA LYS A 17 -12.60 -5.75 6.30
C LYS A 17 -12.06 -7.17 6.13
N ARG A 18 -11.10 -7.35 5.20
CA ARG A 18 -10.46 -8.66 4.99
C ARG A 18 -9.63 -9.11 6.20
N MET A 19 -9.16 -8.18 7.03
CA MET A 19 -8.45 -8.48 8.26
C MET A 19 -9.38 -8.60 9.48
N ASN A 20 -10.68 -8.76 9.25
CA ASN A 20 -11.69 -8.92 10.29
C ASN A 20 -11.76 -7.75 11.27
N THR A 21 -11.54 -6.55 10.77
CA THR A 21 -11.69 -5.32 11.54
C THR A 21 -12.51 -4.32 10.75
N CYS A 22 -12.86 -3.19 11.34
CA CYS A 22 -13.57 -2.13 10.68
C CYS A 22 -12.78 -0.82 10.78
N LYS A 23 -13.04 0.07 9.82
CA LYS A 23 -12.39 1.37 9.80
C LYS A 23 -12.98 2.24 10.90
N SER A 24 -12.18 2.50 11.94
CA SER A 24 -12.56 3.33 13.09
C SER A 24 -11.80 4.66 13.14
N LYS A 25 -10.83 4.85 12.25
CA LYS A 25 -9.96 6.03 12.21
C LYS A 25 -9.94 6.62 10.82
N LYS A 26 -9.41 7.83 10.69
CA LYS A 26 -9.21 8.46 9.39
C LYS A 26 -8.20 7.69 8.56
N THR A 27 -8.36 7.72 7.23
CA THR A 27 -7.46 7.02 6.29
C THR A 27 -6.00 7.35 6.54
N VAL A 28 -5.67 8.62 6.80
CA VAL A 28 -4.27 9.06 7.03
C VAL A 28 -3.63 8.37 8.23
N GLN A 29 -4.41 7.98 9.23
CA GLN A 29 -3.86 7.29 10.40
C GLN A 29 -3.41 5.86 10.08
N TYR A 30 -4.04 5.21 9.11
CA TYR A 30 -3.60 3.91 8.63
C TYR A 30 -2.42 4.05 7.66
N LEU A 31 -2.47 5.06 6.78
CA LEU A 31 -1.42 5.30 5.78
C LEU A 31 -0.09 5.75 6.40
N GLY A 32 -0.13 6.44 7.52
CA GLY A 32 1.08 7.00 8.12
C GLY A 32 1.61 8.24 7.40
N CYS A 33 0.79 8.86 6.56
CA CYS A 33 1.14 10.10 5.85
C CYS A 33 -0.14 10.82 5.43
N SER A 34 -0.01 12.09 5.01
CA SER A 34 -1.14 12.84 4.47
C SER A 34 -1.57 12.29 3.11
N LEU A 35 -2.78 12.63 2.68
CA LEU A 35 -3.26 12.25 1.34
C LEU A 35 -2.43 12.91 0.24
N THR A 36 -1.95 14.14 0.46
CA THR A 36 -1.07 14.83 -0.48
C THR A 36 0.28 14.12 -0.61
N GLU A 37 0.87 13.74 0.51
CA GLU A 37 2.12 12.98 0.54
C GLU A 37 1.95 11.61 -0.13
N PHE A 38 0.83 10.94 0.11
CA PHE A 38 0.54 9.66 -0.52
C PHE A 38 0.40 9.82 -2.04
N ALA A 39 -0.30 10.85 -2.51
CA ALA A 39 -0.47 11.09 -3.94
C ALA A 39 0.87 11.31 -4.63
N GLU A 40 1.80 12.05 -4.01
CA GLU A 40 3.14 12.27 -4.55
C GLU A 40 3.96 10.98 -4.55
N TYR A 41 3.94 10.21 -3.47
CA TYR A 41 4.59 8.92 -3.37
C TYR A 41 4.09 7.96 -4.47
N TYR A 42 2.77 7.89 -4.64
CA TYR A 42 2.13 7.04 -5.62
C TYR A 42 2.55 7.42 -7.05
N LYS A 43 2.55 8.72 -7.34
CA LYS A 43 2.99 9.25 -8.64
C LYS A 43 4.44 8.86 -8.95
N GLN A 44 5.33 8.99 -7.96
CA GLN A 44 6.73 8.60 -8.10
C GLN A 44 6.86 7.11 -8.41
N LYS A 45 6.08 6.27 -7.74
CA LYS A 45 6.09 4.82 -7.96
C LYS A 45 5.62 4.46 -9.37
N VAL A 46 4.61 5.15 -9.89
CA VAL A 46 4.13 4.96 -11.26
C VAL A 46 5.23 5.31 -12.26
N ILE A 47 5.90 6.45 -12.06
CA ILE A 47 6.98 6.89 -12.95
C ILE A 47 8.11 5.85 -12.96
N VAL A 48 8.56 5.41 -11.80
CA VAL A 48 9.64 4.41 -11.69
C VAL A 48 9.24 3.10 -12.36
N TRP A 49 8.03 2.61 -12.10
CA TRP A 49 7.55 1.40 -12.74
C TRP A 49 7.60 1.52 -14.27
N ASN A 50 7.10 2.61 -14.82
CA ASN A 50 7.01 2.80 -16.26
C ASN A 50 8.40 2.91 -16.93
N ILE A 51 9.39 3.43 -16.21
CA ILE A 51 10.77 3.46 -16.67
C ILE A 51 11.35 2.04 -16.72
N LEU A 52 11.11 1.25 -15.67
CA LEU A 52 11.67 -0.09 -15.54
C LEU A 52 10.91 -1.13 -16.37
N HIS A 53 9.66 -0.89 -16.71
CA HIS A 53 8.79 -1.84 -17.42
C HIS A 53 8.11 -1.18 -18.60
N PRO A 54 8.88 -0.77 -19.64
CA PRO A 54 8.30 -0.03 -20.76
C PRO A 54 7.30 -0.83 -21.59
N ASN A 55 7.38 -2.17 -21.54
CA ASN A 55 6.45 -3.04 -22.26
C ASN A 55 5.19 -3.37 -21.48
N ASN A 56 5.09 -2.91 -20.22
CA ASN A 56 3.94 -3.17 -19.37
C ASN A 56 3.67 -1.97 -18.48
N PRO A 57 3.35 -0.80 -19.07
CA PRO A 57 3.21 0.43 -18.29
C PRO A 57 1.92 0.46 -17.48
N ILE A 58 1.96 1.21 -16.39
CA ILE A 58 0.77 1.55 -15.61
C ILE A 58 0.02 2.67 -16.32
N THR A 59 -1.30 2.46 -16.48
CA THR A 59 -2.24 3.46 -17.01
C THR A 59 -3.37 3.65 -16.00
N ASN A 60 -4.20 4.68 -16.18
CA ASN A 60 -5.35 4.91 -15.31
C ASN A 60 -6.37 3.76 -15.38
N GLU A 61 -6.41 3.04 -16.50
CA GLU A 61 -7.37 1.96 -16.73
C GLU A 61 -6.92 0.63 -16.13
N ASN A 62 -5.61 0.39 -16.03
CA ASN A 62 -5.09 -0.91 -15.60
C ASN A 62 -4.48 -0.92 -14.21
N VAL A 63 -4.38 0.22 -13.54
CA VAL A 63 -3.69 0.32 -12.26
C VAL A 63 -4.50 -0.29 -11.12
N VAL A 64 -3.81 -1.07 -10.28
CA VAL A 64 -4.36 -1.54 -9.01
C VAL A 64 -3.41 -1.16 -7.88
N ARG A 65 -3.94 -1.00 -6.68
CA ARG A 65 -3.18 -0.71 -5.47
C ARG A 65 -2.95 -2.02 -4.75
N ASP A 66 -1.72 -2.47 -4.76
CA ASP A 66 -1.33 -3.77 -4.22
C ASP A 66 -0.63 -3.61 -2.88
N HIS A 67 -0.88 -4.53 -1.96
CA HIS A 67 -0.11 -4.65 -0.72
C HIS A 67 1.13 -5.49 -1.01
N ILE A 68 2.32 -4.89 -0.83
CA ILE A 68 3.60 -5.58 -1.13
C ILE A 68 3.71 -6.85 -0.29
N LYS A 69 3.62 -6.73 1.04
CA LYS A 69 3.42 -7.89 1.91
C LYS A 69 1.92 -8.14 1.98
N PRO A 70 1.46 -9.33 1.55
CA PRO A 70 0.01 -9.58 1.44
C PRO A 70 -0.67 -9.58 2.80
N LEU A 71 -1.95 -9.22 2.79
CA LEU A 71 -2.73 -9.08 4.03
C LEU A 71 -2.75 -10.36 4.87
N HIS A 72 -2.81 -11.53 4.24
CA HIS A 72 -2.85 -12.81 4.95
C HIS A 72 -1.54 -13.13 5.70
N ALA A 73 -0.45 -12.44 5.38
CA ALA A 73 0.84 -12.63 6.03
C ALA A 73 1.00 -11.77 7.29
N PHE A 74 0.00 -10.92 7.58
CA PHE A 74 -0.04 -10.12 8.81
C PHE A 74 -0.98 -10.75 9.82
N ARG A 75 -0.70 -10.49 11.12
CA ARG A 75 -1.68 -10.78 12.16
C ARG A 75 -2.81 -9.77 12.09
N PRO A 76 -4.03 -10.12 12.53
CA PRO A 76 -5.17 -9.19 12.47
C PRO A 76 -4.94 -7.86 13.19
N ASP A 77 -4.12 -7.84 14.24
CA ASP A 77 -3.81 -6.61 14.98
C ASP A 77 -2.76 -5.73 14.31
N GLU A 78 -2.15 -6.21 13.22
CA GLU A 78 -1.13 -5.45 12.48
C GLU A 78 -1.72 -4.63 11.32
N TYR A 79 -3.00 -4.29 11.39
CA TYR A 79 -3.70 -3.60 10.30
C TYR A 79 -3.11 -2.24 9.94
N HIS A 80 -2.53 -1.51 10.89
CA HIS A 80 -1.91 -0.22 10.62
C HIS A 80 -0.55 -0.37 9.94
N ILE A 81 0.15 -1.49 10.16
CA ILE A 81 1.38 -1.80 9.43
C ILE A 81 1.04 -2.24 8.01
N ALA A 82 0.06 -3.12 7.87
CA ALA A 82 -0.36 -3.65 6.58
C ALA A 82 -0.79 -2.54 5.61
N ASN A 83 -1.42 -1.48 6.14
CA ASN A 83 -1.96 -0.38 5.35
C ASN A 83 -1.08 0.87 5.33
N HIS A 84 0.13 0.78 5.87
CA HIS A 84 1.08 1.88 5.78
C HIS A 84 1.44 2.13 4.31
N TYR A 85 1.65 3.40 3.95
CA TYR A 85 1.87 3.77 2.55
C TYR A 85 3.06 3.03 1.91
N THR A 86 4.09 2.72 2.70
CA THR A 86 5.27 2.01 2.20
C THR A 86 4.97 0.56 1.80
N ASN A 87 3.87 -0.02 2.28
CA ASN A 87 3.42 -1.35 1.91
C ASN A 87 2.40 -1.35 0.76
N ILE A 88 2.11 -0.20 0.19
CA ILE A 88 1.14 -0.07 -0.90
C ILE A 88 1.88 0.40 -2.15
N GLN A 89 1.66 -0.29 -3.26
CA GLN A 89 2.29 0.04 -4.54
C GLN A 89 1.29 0.00 -5.68
N PRO A 90 1.46 0.88 -6.70
CA PRO A 90 0.70 0.74 -7.94
C PRO A 90 1.35 -0.31 -8.83
N ILE A 91 0.55 -1.21 -9.39
CA ILE A 91 1.00 -2.16 -10.40
C ILE A 91 -0.11 -2.35 -11.43
N PRO A 92 0.21 -2.80 -12.67
CA PRO A 92 -0.81 -3.14 -13.64
C PRO A 92 -1.63 -4.34 -13.19
N HIS A 93 -2.92 -4.34 -13.51
CA HIS A 93 -3.82 -5.45 -13.17
C HIS A 93 -3.29 -6.81 -13.62
N ALA A 94 -2.73 -6.90 -14.83
CA ALA A 94 -2.19 -8.16 -15.36
C ALA A 94 -1.04 -8.68 -14.50
N VAL A 95 -0.19 -7.79 -13.98
CA VAL A 95 0.90 -8.17 -13.08
C VAL A 95 0.34 -8.65 -11.75
N ASN A 96 -0.64 -7.94 -11.21
CA ASN A 96 -1.29 -8.32 -9.95
C ASN A 96 -1.95 -9.70 -10.07
N ALA A 97 -2.60 -9.99 -11.20
CA ALA A 97 -3.26 -11.26 -11.43
C ALA A 97 -2.27 -12.43 -11.46
N LYS A 98 -1.03 -12.18 -11.88
CA LYS A 98 0.04 -13.19 -11.93
C LYS A 98 0.88 -13.24 -10.64
N LYS A 99 0.75 -12.23 -9.79
CA LYS A 99 1.53 -12.14 -8.56
C LYS A 99 1.12 -13.27 -7.62
N SER A 100 2.13 -14.00 -7.12
CA SER A 100 1.89 -15.03 -6.12
C SER A 100 1.54 -14.37 -4.78
N SER A 101 0.57 -14.95 -4.08
CA SER A 101 0.25 -14.54 -2.72
C SER A 101 1.12 -15.25 -1.68
N LYS A 102 2.04 -16.10 -2.12
CA LYS A 102 2.97 -16.78 -1.22
C LYS A 102 3.91 -15.80 -0.56
N TRP A 103 4.16 -16.03 0.72
CA TRP A 103 5.05 -15.18 1.50
C TRP A 103 5.95 -16.08 2.34
N GLY A 104 7.24 -16.12 1.99
CA GLY A 104 8.23 -16.95 2.67
C GLY A 104 9.27 -16.15 3.45
N PRO A 105 10.23 -16.85 4.10
CA PRO A 105 11.27 -16.18 4.91
C PRO A 105 12.13 -15.20 4.11
N VAL A 106 12.43 -15.49 2.85
CA VAL A 106 13.23 -14.60 1.99
C VAL A 106 12.46 -13.32 1.70
N ASP A 107 11.16 -13.45 1.35
CA ASP A 107 10.30 -12.29 1.12
C ASP A 107 10.22 -11.41 2.37
N GLN A 108 10.05 -12.04 3.53
CA GLN A 108 10.00 -11.34 4.81
C GLN A 108 11.30 -10.59 5.10
N PHE A 109 12.44 -11.21 4.83
CA PHE A 109 13.75 -10.58 5.04
C PHE A 109 13.93 -9.36 4.15
N ILE A 110 13.60 -9.49 2.86
CA ILE A 110 13.69 -8.38 1.90
C ILE A 110 12.78 -7.23 2.33
N TRP A 111 11.55 -7.54 2.67
CA TRP A 111 10.56 -6.55 3.10
C TRP A 111 11.03 -5.81 4.35
N GLN A 112 11.51 -6.53 5.36
CA GLN A 112 12.00 -5.93 6.60
C GLN A 112 13.23 -5.04 6.37
N THR A 113 14.09 -5.42 5.43
CA THR A 113 15.33 -4.68 5.17
C THR A 113 15.08 -3.44 4.33
N LEU A 114 14.32 -3.56 3.24
CA LEU A 114 14.18 -2.49 2.26
C LEU A 114 12.96 -1.59 2.50
N ILE A 115 11.94 -2.09 3.17
CA ILE A 115 10.70 -1.36 3.37
C ILE A 115 10.49 -1.01 4.83
N PHE A 116 10.41 -2.03 5.67
CA PHE A 116 10.18 -1.88 7.11
C PHE A 116 11.29 -1.11 7.81
N GLY A 117 12.55 -1.50 7.60
CA GLY A 117 13.69 -0.94 8.31
C GLY A 117 13.95 0.53 8.03
N ASN A 118 13.46 1.04 6.89
CA ASN A 118 13.67 2.42 6.46
C ASN A 118 12.44 3.29 6.64
N SER A 119 11.40 2.79 7.31
CA SER A 119 10.12 3.48 7.43
C SER A 119 9.91 4.02 8.83
N ALA A 120 9.29 5.19 8.92
CA ALA A 120 8.87 5.80 10.19
C ALA A 120 7.57 5.17 10.70
N TRP A 121 7.08 4.09 10.10
CA TRP A 121 5.78 3.50 10.40
C TRP A 121 5.70 2.75 11.73
N ARG A 122 6.81 2.65 12.44
CA ARG A 122 6.82 2.05 13.79
C ARG A 122 5.92 2.79 14.77
N VAL A 123 5.62 4.05 14.45
CA VAL A 123 4.71 4.87 15.24
C VAL A 123 3.55 5.28 14.32
N PRO A 124 2.29 5.10 14.76
CA PRO A 124 1.16 5.54 13.96
C PRO A 124 1.26 7.02 13.62
N TYR A 125 0.91 7.38 12.39
CA TYR A 125 0.88 8.77 11.97
C TYR A 125 -0.28 9.49 12.67
N LEU A 126 0.05 10.56 13.37
CA LEU A 126 -0.93 11.42 14.02
C LEU A 126 -0.83 12.81 13.39
N PRO A 127 -1.86 13.24 12.64
CA PRO A 127 -1.85 14.58 12.06
C PRO A 127 -1.70 15.66 13.12
N GLN A 128 -0.92 16.69 12.82
CA GLN A 128 -0.61 17.76 13.76
C GLN A 128 -1.85 18.55 14.20
N SER A 129 -2.89 18.51 13.39
CA SER A 129 -4.14 19.21 13.69
C SER A 129 -5.04 18.49 14.68
N MET A 130 -4.59 17.40 15.23
CA MET A 130 -5.38 16.62 16.19
C MET A 130 -5.10 17.06 17.61
#